data_f34e130329d513d0a54972d2823e7749
#
_entry.id   f34e130329d513d0a54972d2823e7749
#
_cell.length_a   1.000
_cell.length_b   1.000
_cell.length_c   1.000
_cell.angle_alpha   90.00
_cell.angle_beta   90.00
_cell.angle_gamma   90.00
#
_symmetry.space_group_name_H-M   'P 1'
#
loop_
_entity.id
_entity.type
_entity.pdbx_description
1 polymer ?
#
loop_
_entity_poly.entity_id
_entity_poly.type
_entity_poly.pdbx_seq_one_letter_code
_entity_poly.pdbx_strand_id
1 'polypeptide(L)'
;MDALIGHTGFVGSNLREQHEFDVFFNSRNIEEIKGGEFDLLVCAGVNAVKWYANLHPEEDKAAIQILMDCLSTVKAKHFILISTIDVYSSFIPSPDESSIPDETRQDAYGKNRYQLECWVRKHFPSSLIVRLPAL
;
A
#
# COMPACT_ATOMS: atom_id res chain seq x y z
N MET A 1 -18.86 0.53 7.33
CA MET A 1 -17.70 0.61 8.25
C MET A 1 -16.47 1.12 7.54
N ASP A 2 -15.65 1.84 8.26
CA ASP A 2 -14.34 2.29 7.78
C ASP A 2 -13.25 1.45 8.44
N ALA A 3 -12.27 1.01 7.66
CA ALA A 3 -11.20 0.14 8.13
C ALA A 3 -9.83 0.71 7.81
N LEU A 4 -8.86 0.46 8.69
CA LEU A 4 -7.47 0.86 8.53
C LEU A 4 -6.56 -0.36 8.65
N ILE A 5 -5.74 -0.58 7.63
CA ILE A 5 -4.67 -1.58 7.64
C ILE A 5 -3.36 -0.88 7.97
N GLY A 6 -2.61 -1.42 8.92
CA GLY A 6 -1.31 -0.86 9.30
C GLY A 6 -1.39 0.19 10.41
N HIS A 7 -2.37 0.07 11.29
CA HIS A 7 -2.63 1.04 12.36
C HIS A 7 -1.50 1.17 13.39
N THR A 8 -0.57 0.23 13.44
CA THR A 8 0.56 0.23 14.38
C THR A 8 1.82 0.89 13.81
N GLY A 9 1.88 1.12 12.50
CA GLY A 9 3.00 1.81 11.86
C GLY A 9 2.94 3.32 12.03
N PHE A 10 3.99 4.02 11.56
CA PHE A 10 4.08 5.48 11.70
C PHE A 10 2.92 6.21 11.02
N VAL A 11 2.68 5.94 9.76
CA VAL A 11 1.60 6.59 9.00
C VAL A 11 0.24 6.16 9.55
N GLY A 12 0.05 4.85 9.75
CA GLY A 12 -1.21 4.30 10.22
C GLY A 12 -1.61 4.83 11.60
N SER A 13 -0.66 4.94 12.53
CA SER A 13 -0.97 5.48 13.87
C SER A 13 -1.38 6.94 13.82
N ASN A 14 -0.78 7.73 12.91
CA ASN A 14 -1.19 9.12 12.71
C ASN A 14 -2.58 9.22 12.07
N LEU A 15 -2.88 8.38 11.10
CA LEU A 15 -4.22 8.33 10.48
C LEU A 15 -5.29 7.94 11.48
N ARG A 16 -4.98 7.01 12.37
CA ARG A 16 -5.88 6.57 13.44
C ARG A 16 -6.31 7.73 14.34
N GLU A 17 -5.43 8.69 14.59
CA GLU A 17 -5.74 9.89 15.38
C GLU A 17 -6.59 10.91 14.63
N GLN A 18 -6.55 10.88 13.28
CA GLN A 18 -7.19 11.88 12.42
C GLN A 18 -8.60 11.52 11.97
N HIS A 19 -8.94 10.24 12.02
CA HIS A 19 -10.21 9.72 11.51
C HIS A 19 -10.70 8.58 12.41
N GLU A 20 -12.01 8.51 12.62
CA GLU A 20 -12.62 7.42 13.38
C GLU A 20 -12.81 6.20 12.48
N PHE A 21 -11.93 5.22 12.61
CA PHE A 21 -12.07 3.93 11.96
C PHE A 21 -12.81 2.95 12.90
N ASP A 22 -13.60 2.07 12.30
CA ASP A 22 -14.38 1.07 13.05
C ASP A 22 -13.59 -0.20 13.29
N VAL A 23 -12.70 -0.55 12.35
CA VAL A 23 -11.94 -1.82 12.37
C VAL A 23 -10.49 -1.57 12.02
N PHE A 24 -9.59 -2.31 12.68
CA PHE A 24 -8.15 -2.17 12.51
C PHE A 24 -7.51 -3.51 12.18
N PHE A 25 -6.59 -3.49 11.20
CA PHE A 25 -5.84 -4.68 10.79
C PHE A 25 -4.34 -4.38 10.77
N ASN A 26 -3.54 -5.38 11.12
CA ASN A 26 -2.09 -5.37 10.92
C ASN A 26 -1.64 -6.77 10.51
N SER A 27 -0.35 -7.04 10.47
CA SER A 27 0.18 -8.35 10.06
C SER A 27 -0.32 -9.50 10.93
N ARG A 28 -0.74 -9.24 12.16
CA ARG A 28 -1.19 -10.28 13.09
C ARG A 28 -2.61 -10.76 12.80
N ASN A 29 -3.46 -9.89 12.26
CA ASN A 29 -4.88 -10.21 12.04
C ASN A 29 -5.37 -9.94 10.62
N ILE A 30 -4.48 -9.71 9.67
CA ILE A 30 -4.86 -9.36 8.29
C ILE A 30 -5.73 -10.44 7.63
N GLU A 31 -5.59 -11.69 8.01
CA GLU A 31 -6.41 -12.78 7.49
C GLU A 31 -7.90 -12.58 7.80
N GLU A 32 -8.22 -11.88 8.86
CA GLU A 32 -9.61 -11.62 9.26
C GLU A 32 -10.32 -10.64 8.32
N ILE A 33 -9.58 -9.92 7.46
CA ILE A 33 -10.19 -8.98 6.51
C ILE A 33 -10.91 -9.69 5.35
N LYS A 34 -10.58 -10.94 5.09
CA LYS A 34 -11.12 -11.69 3.95
C LYS A 34 -12.65 -11.71 3.97
N GLY A 35 -13.23 -11.40 2.82
CA GLY A 35 -14.68 -11.33 2.65
C GLY A 35 -15.32 -10.07 3.21
N GLY A 36 -14.55 -9.15 3.77
CA GLY A 36 -15.06 -7.91 4.35
C GLY A 36 -15.61 -6.95 3.32
N GLU A 37 -16.54 -6.10 3.77
CA GLU A 37 -17.13 -5.02 2.97
C GLU A 37 -17.02 -3.73 3.77
N PHE A 38 -16.44 -2.70 3.13
CA PHE A 38 -16.15 -1.43 3.82
C PHE A 38 -16.63 -0.25 2.98
N ASP A 39 -16.99 0.84 3.64
CA ASP A 39 -17.25 2.12 2.97
C ASP A 39 -15.93 2.77 2.57
N LEU A 40 -15.00 2.84 3.51
CA LEU A 40 -13.64 3.33 3.30
C LEU A 40 -12.64 2.30 3.83
N LEU A 41 -11.69 1.93 3.00
CA LEU A 41 -10.56 1.09 3.41
C LEU A 41 -9.27 1.83 3.10
N VAL A 42 -8.51 2.13 4.16
CA VAL A 42 -7.19 2.78 4.03
C VAL A 42 -6.11 1.74 4.31
N CYS A 43 -5.20 1.55 3.36
CA CYS A 43 -4.09 0.62 3.49
C CYS A 43 -2.78 1.38 3.68
N ALA A 44 -2.27 1.36 4.90
CA ALA A 44 -0.97 1.90 5.29
C ALA A 44 -0.05 0.79 5.84
N GLY A 45 -0.33 -0.46 5.47
CA GLY A 45 0.28 -1.65 6.07
C GLY A 45 1.49 -2.21 5.34
N VAL A 46 1.95 -1.57 4.27
CA VAL A 46 3.13 -2.04 3.54
C VAL A 46 4.40 -1.58 4.27
N ASN A 47 5.32 -2.53 4.48
CA ASN A 47 6.57 -2.24 5.17
C ASN A 47 7.37 -1.14 4.45
N ALA A 48 7.86 -0.15 5.21
CA ALA A 48 8.58 1.01 4.69
C ALA A 48 10.11 0.91 4.89
N VAL A 49 10.66 -0.27 5.18
CA VAL A 49 12.11 -0.46 5.36
C VAL A 49 12.75 -0.77 4.01
N LYS A 50 13.12 0.28 3.31
CA LYS A 50 13.62 0.22 1.94
C LYS A 50 14.88 -0.62 1.79
N TRP A 51 15.86 -0.42 2.66
CA TRP A 51 17.14 -1.15 2.57
C TRP A 51 16.96 -2.66 2.74
N TYR A 52 16.05 -3.07 3.63
CA TYR A 52 15.76 -4.48 3.86
C TYR A 52 15.07 -5.10 2.64
N ALA A 53 14.09 -4.40 2.08
CA ALA A 53 13.37 -4.86 0.87
C ALA A 53 14.31 -5.01 -0.33
N ASN A 54 15.27 -4.10 -0.49
CA ASN A 54 16.24 -4.19 -1.58
C ASN A 54 17.24 -5.33 -1.40
N LEU A 55 17.59 -5.67 -0.15
CA LEU A 55 18.43 -6.84 0.15
C LEU A 55 17.68 -8.16 0.07
N HIS A 56 16.37 -8.14 0.35
CA HIS A 56 15.52 -9.33 0.39
C HIS A 56 14.29 -9.14 -0.51
N PRO A 57 14.49 -8.96 -1.84
CA PRO A 57 13.40 -8.59 -2.75
C PRO A 57 12.29 -9.64 -2.84
N GLU A 58 12.63 -10.92 -2.75
CA GLU A 58 11.63 -12.00 -2.83
C GLU A 58 10.79 -12.07 -1.55
N GLU A 59 11.40 -11.81 -0.39
CA GLU A 59 10.69 -11.75 0.88
C GLU A 59 9.73 -10.55 0.91
N ASP A 60 10.16 -9.41 0.41
CA ASP A 60 9.35 -8.20 0.28
C ASP A 60 8.16 -8.44 -0.66
N LYS A 61 8.41 -9.05 -1.81
CA LYS A 61 7.36 -9.39 -2.77
C LYS A 61 6.36 -10.38 -2.19
N ALA A 62 6.84 -11.39 -1.45
CA ALA A 62 5.98 -12.38 -0.81
C ALA A 62 5.06 -11.76 0.24
N ALA A 63 5.56 -10.82 1.03
CA ALA A 63 4.76 -10.10 2.03
C ALA A 63 3.64 -9.27 1.37
N ILE A 64 3.94 -8.60 0.27
CA ILE A 64 2.95 -7.85 -0.50
C ILE A 64 1.94 -8.80 -1.14
N GLN A 65 2.36 -9.97 -1.62
CA GLN A 65 1.46 -10.97 -2.18
C GLN A 65 0.44 -11.48 -1.14
N ILE A 66 0.87 -11.71 0.09
CA ILE A 66 -0.04 -12.07 1.19
C ILE A 66 -1.12 -11.01 1.38
N LEU A 67 -0.73 -9.73 1.37
CA LEU A 67 -1.67 -8.63 1.48
C LEU A 67 -2.67 -8.62 0.31
N MET A 68 -2.19 -8.77 -0.92
CA MET A 68 -3.06 -8.83 -2.10
C MET A 68 -4.02 -10.02 -2.03
N ASP A 69 -3.55 -11.18 -1.60
CA ASP A 69 -4.40 -12.37 -1.45
C ASP A 69 -5.50 -12.13 -0.43
N CYS A 70 -5.20 -11.50 0.70
CA CYS A 70 -6.20 -11.14 1.70
C CYS A 70 -7.22 -10.13 1.14
N LEU A 71 -6.76 -9.14 0.38
CA LEU A 71 -7.60 -8.11 -0.20
C LEU A 71 -8.43 -8.59 -1.40
N SER A 72 -8.08 -9.72 -2.02
CA SER A 72 -8.73 -10.20 -3.24
C SER A 72 -10.23 -10.50 -3.06
N THR A 73 -10.66 -10.80 -1.84
CA THR A 73 -12.06 -11.09 -1.50
C THR A 73 -12.77 -9.92 -0.83
N VAL A 74 -12.09 -8.78 -0.69
CA VAL A 74 -12.61 -7.59 -0.01
C VAL A 74 -13.30 -6.67 -1.00
N LYS A 75 -14.38 -6.04 -0.56
CA LYS A 75 -15.08 -4.97 -1.28
C LYS A 75 -14.96 -3.67 -0.50
N ALA A 76 -14.69 -2.59 -1.20
CA ALA A 76 -14.64 -1.26 -0.62
C ALA A 76 -15.25 -0.25 -1.57
N LYS A 77 -16.08 0.64 -1.07
CA LYS A 77 -16.63 1.75 -1.87
C LYS A 77 -15.53 2.72 -2.26
N HIS A 78 -14.61 2.98 -1.32
CA HIS A 78 -13.43 3.82 -1.52
C HIS A 78 -12.22 3.13 -0.92
N PHE A 79 -11.13 3.07 -1.68
CA PHE A 79 -9.86 2.49 -1.23
C PHE A 79 -8.77 3.55 -1.33
N ILE A 80 -8.01 3.75 -0.26
CA ILE A 80 -6.83 4.62 -0.27
C ILE A 80 -5.60 3.76 0.04
N LEU A 81 -4.66 3.74 -0.90
CA LEU A 81 -3.37 3.08 -0.70
C LEU A 81 -2.30 4.13 -0.39
N ILE A 82 -1.63 3.97 0.75
CA ILE A 82 -0.45 4.76 1.07
C ILE A 82 0.74 4.06 0.42
N SER A 83 1.30 4.70 -0.58
CA SER A 83 2.45 4.23 -1.36
C SER A 83 3.64 5.16 -1.17
N THR A 84 4.59 5.14 -2.07
CA THR A 84 5.87 5.83 -1.93
C THR A 84 6.28 6.50 -3.24
N ILE A 85 6.97 7.63 -3.15
CA ILE A 85 7.61 8.26 -4.31
C ILE A 85 8.75 7.39 -4.87
N ASP A 86 9.20 6.36 -4.16
CA ASP A 86 10.23 5.43 -4.64
C ASP A 86 9.75 4.56 -5.81
N VAL A 87 8.47 4.61 -6.19
CA VAL A 87 7.99 4.03 -7.45
C VAL A 87 8.58 4.76 -8.66
N TYR A 88 8.97 6.04 -8.52
CA TYR A 88 9.69 6.75 -9.56
C TYR A 88 11.16 6.35 -9.55
N SER A 89 11.75 6.18 -10.74
CA SER A 89 13.18 5.94 -10.81
C SER A 89 13.94 7.24 -10.53
N SER A 90 15.18 7.11 -10.02
CA SER A 90 16.07 8.26 -9.82
C SER A 90 16.47 8.98 -11.10
N PHE A 91 16.15 8.39 -12.27
CA PHE A 91 16.44 8.97 -13.58
C PHE A 91 15.35 9.90 -14.10
N ILE A 92 14.20 9.98 -13.43
CA ILE A 92 13.12 10.90 -13.80
C ILE A 92 13.34 12.21 -13.05
N PRO A 93 13.69 13.32 -13.72
CA PRO A 93 13.82 14.60 -13.05
C PRO A 93 12.46 15.16 -12.67
N SER A 94 12.32 15.64 -11.41
CA SER A 94 11.11 16.28 -10.88
C SER A 94 9.81 15.52 -11.21
N PRO A 95 9.70 14.23 -10.85
CA PRO A 95 8.49 13.46 -11.16
C PRO A 95 7.29 14.00 -10.37
N ASP A 96 6.11 13.86 -10.98
CA ASP A 96 4.84 14.18 -10.34
C ASP A 96 3.86 13.01 -10.53
N GLU A 97 2.62 13.19 -10.09
CA GLU A 97 1.60 12.15 -10.16
C GLU A 97 1.23 11.75 -11.60
N SER A 98 1.55 12.57 -12.59
CA SER A 98 1.31 12.24 -14.01
C SER A 98 2.48 11.47 -14.64
N SER A 99 3.63 11.41 -13.96
CA SER A 99 4.80 10.68 -14.44
C SER A 99 4.56 9.17 -14.37
N ILE A 100 4.94 8.45 -15.44
CA ILE A 100 4.79 6.99 -15.50
C ILE A 100 6.05 6.34 -14.95
N PRO A 101 5.94 5.53 -13.87
CA PRO A 101 7.08 4.78 -13.36
C PRO A 101 7.66 3.82 -14.41
N ASP A 102 8.98 3.74 -14.46
CA ASP A 102 9.70 2.84 -15.36
C ASP A 102 10.22 1.63 -14.56
N GLU A 103 9.55 0.49 -14.70
CA GLU A 103 9.88 -0.74 -13.98
C GLU A 103 11.29 -1.26 -14.26
N THR A 104 11.89 -0.91 -15.40
CA THR A 104 13.24 -1.35 -15.75
C THR A 104 14.32 -0.60 -14.99
N ARG A 105 13.97 0.53 -14.36
CA ARG A 105 14.90 1.43 -13.66
C ARG A 105 14.62 1.54 -12.17
N GLN A 106 13.59 0.87 -11.68
CA GLN A 106 13.24 0.85 -10.27
C GLN A 106 14.12 -0.14 -9.52
N ASP A 107 14.41 0.17 -8.24
CA ASP A 107 14.88 -0.85 -7.31
C ASP A 107 13.75 -1.80 -6.91
N ALA A 108 14.08 -2.87 -6.16
CA ALA A 108 13.07 -3.86 -5.77
C ALA A 108 11.97 -3.24 -4.90
N TYR A 109 12.33 -2.34 -4.00
CA TYR A 109 11.38 -1.65 -3.12
C TYR A 109 10.33 -0.88 -3.95
N GLY A 110 10.77 -0.04 -4.87
CA GLY A 110 9.89 0.75 -5.73
C GLY A 110 9.07 -0.12 -6.67
N LYS A 111 9.71 -1.13 -7.29
CA LYS A 111 9.05 -2.04 -8.22
C LYS A 111 7.91 -2.82 -7.56
N ASN A 112 8.15 -3.39 -6.38
CA ASN A 112 7.13 -4.16 -5.68
C ASN A 112 5.95 -3.29 -5.24
N ARG A 113 6.20 -2.05 -4.82
CA ARG A 113 5.13 -1.12 -4.46
C ARG A 113 4.35 -0.63 -5.67
N TYR A 114 5.00 -0.44 -6.79
CA TYR A 114 4.31 -0.07 -8.04
C TYR A 114 3.41 -1.20 -8.53
N GLN A 115 3.85 -2.44 -8.44
CA GLN A 115 3.02 -3.60 -8.79
C GLN A 115 1.77 -3.67 -7.90
N LEU A 116 1.90 -3.37 -6.62
CA LEU A 116 0.76 -3.26 -5.71
C LEU A 116 -0.20 -2.14 -6.14
N GLU A 117 0.32 -0.97 -6.50
CA GLU A 117 -0.51 0.14 -7.00
C GLU A 117 -1.35 -0.28 -8.21
N CYS A 118 -0.72 -0.94 -9.18
CA CYS A 118 -1.40 -1.41 -10.38
C CYS A 118 -2.50 -2.42 -10.06
N TRP A 119 -2.21 -3.35 -9.14
CA TRP A 119 -3.19 -4.34 -8.69
C TRP A 119 -4.39 -3.67 -8.00
N VAL A 120 -4.13 -2.72 -7.11
CA VAL A 120 -5.17 -1.98 -6.39
C VAL A 120 -6.07 -1.22 -7.38
N ARG A 121 -5.50 -0.55 -8.36
CA ARG A 121 -6.29 0.18 -9.37
C ARG A 121 -7.22 -0.73 -10.16
N LYS A 122 -6.80 -1.95 -10.45
CA LYS A 122 -7.63 -2.92 -11.17
C LYS A 122 -8.71 -3.52 -10.28
N HIS A 123 -8.38 -3.82 -9.04
CA HIS A 123 -9.28 -4.52 -8.13
C HIS A 123 -10.29 -3.57 -7.47
N PHE A 124 -9.88 -2.35 -7.17
CA PHE A 124 -10.71 -1.32 -6.54
C PHE A 124 -10.88 -0.13 -7.49
N PRO A 125 -11.97 -0.09 -8.29
CA PRO A 125 -12.17 0.97 -9.29
C PRO A 125 -12.19 2.38 -8.69
N SER A 126 -12.71 2.54 -7.47
CA SER A 126 -12.68 3.81 -6.75
C SER A 126 -11.51 3.82 -5.77
N SER A 127 -10.29 3.90 -6.27
CA SER A 127 -9.08 3.93 -5.46
C SER A 127 -8.31 5.23 -5.64
N LEU A 128 -7.64 5.64 -4.56
CA LEU A 128 -6.69 6.75 -4.55
C LEU A 128 -5.34 6.22 -4.09
N ILE A 129 -4.32 6.49 -4.87
CA ILE A 129 -2.94 6.14 -4.53
C ILE A 129 -2.23 7.40 -4.03
N VAL A 130 -1.77 7.36 -2.78
CA VAL A 130 -1.05 8.48 -2.16
C VAL A 130 0.42 8.08 -2.02
N ARG A 131 1.29 8.73 -2.78
CA ARG A 131 2.73 8.45 -2.76
C ARG A 131 3.41 9.43 -1.82
N LEU A 132 3.91 8.91 -0.70
CA LEU A 132 4.58 9.72 0.31
C LEU A 132 6.09 9.75 0.08
N PRO A 133 6.76 10.88 0.42
CA PRO A 133 8.22 10.93 0.50
C PRO A 133 8.71 10.13 1.71
N ALA A 134 10.03 9.98 1.83
CA ALA A 134 10.64 9.42 3.03
C ALA A 134 10.28 10.29 4.25
N LEU A 135 9.90 9.63 5.33
CA LEU A 135 9.45 10.28 6.56
C LEU A 135 10.49 10.20 7.67
#